data_a48b72cdd9967875d8868fa7d4fbc9bf
#
_entry.id   a48b72cdd9967875d8868fa7d4fbc9bf
#
_cell.length_a   1.000
_cell.length_b   1.000
_cell.length_c   1.000
_cell.angle_alpha   90.00
_cell.angle_beta   90.00
_cell.angle_gamma   90.00
#
_symmetry.space_group_name_H-M   'P 1'
#
loop_
_entity.id
_entity.type
_entity.pdbx_description
1 polymer ?
#
loop_
_entity_poly.entity_id
_entity_poly.type
_entity_poly.pdbx_seq_one_letter_code
_entity_poly.pdbx_strand_id
1 'polypeptide(L)'
;VLTTGELISMQFISTTIFGPLQELGSFILSYREVEASVNTFDQLMHKPIEQNPENPIIVQDLETVRFADVVFRHKTAQCNAVDGISFEVKRGETIAFVGPSGSGKSTLVKLLVGLYRPVSGEIYFNGHPSSQIRYNPLRRQIGFVAQEAQLFAGTIRENLLFVKSDATDQQIRDALHKAACDDLVGRSTKGIDTVIGEGGIKLSGGEKQRISIARAILRRPRLLIFDEATSSLDSLTEQDITNTIREISLSREQISILIAHRLSTIMHADVIYVLEKGKIVETGSHDTLLDLKGLYYAMWRQQIGERRKGVSRT
;
A
#
# COMPACT_ATOMS: atom_id res chain seq x y z
N VAL A 1 12.73 -42.91 63.55
CA VAL A 1 11.72 -43.45 62.64
C VAL A 1 10.49 -42.56 62.78
N LEU A 2 10.13 -41.82 61.78
CA LEU A 2 8.94 -40.92 61.74
C LEU A 2 7.69 -41.80 61.82
N THR A 3 6.73 -41.44 62.65
CA THR A 3 5.40 -42.03 62.66
C THR A 3 4.58 -41.62 61.45
N THR A 4 3.59 -42.42 61.06
CA THR A 4 2.72 -42.12 59.91
C THR A 4 1.99 -40.75 60.06
N GLY A 5 1.65 -40.38 61.30
CA GLY A 5 1.03 -39.10 61.61
C GLY A 5 1.95 -37.91 61.43
N GLU A 6 3.22 -38.02 61.77
CA GLU A 6 4.23 -37.00 61.58
C GLU A 6 4.50 -36.77 60.05
N LEU A 7 4.48 -37.85 59.27
CA LEU A 7 4.66 -37.80 57.82
C LEU A 7 3.48 -37.04 57.13
N ILE A 8 2.25 -37.38 57.56
CA ILE A 8 1.05 -36.70 57.06
C ILE A 8 1.04 -35.22 57.46
N SER A 9 1.42 -34.90 58.69
CA SER A 9 1.52 -33.56 59.21
C SER A 9 2.56 -32.72 58.42
N MET A 10 3.74 -33.29 58.15
CA MET A 10 4.77 -32.66 57.32
C MET A 10 4.29 -32.39 55.90
N GLN A 11 3.59 -33.33 55.29
CA GLN A 11 3.04 -33.17 53.94
C GLN A 11 1.97 -32.08 53.92
N PHE A 12 1.08 -32.03 54.93
CA PHE A 12 0.07 -30.97 55.04
C PHE A 12 0.69 -29.60 55.25
N ILE A 13 1.68 -29.46 56.12
CA ILE A 13 2.42 -28.19 56.32
C ILE A 13 3.14 -27.77 55.03
N SER A 14 3.78 -28.72 54.34
CA SER A 14 4.47 -28.45 53.09
C SER A 14 3.52 -27.90 52.02
N THR A 15 2.38 -28.57 51.77
CA THR A 15 1.39 -28.08 50.77
C THR A 15 0.77 -26.75 51.17
N THR A 16 0.53 -26.51 52.46
CA THR A 16 -0.04 -25.25 52.97
C THR A 16 0.91 -24.06 52.81
N ILE A 17 2.23 -24.29 52.87
CA ILE A 17 3.24 -23.25 52.74
C ILE A 17 3.63 -23.04 51.27
N PHE A 18 3.88 -24.12 50.52
CA PHE A 18 4.37 -24.00 49.14
C PHE A 18 3.28 -23.65 48.14
N GLY A 19 2.01 -24.04 48.38
CA GLY A 19 0.89 -23.67 47.53
C GLY A 19 0.75 -22.14 47.32
N PRO A 20 0.57 -21.37 48.38
CA PRO A 20 0.47 -19.91 48.28
C PRO A 20 1.72 -19.23 47.70
N LEU A 21 2.92 -19.79 47.90
CA LEU A 21 4.15 -19.27 47.29
C LEU A 21 4.16 -19.43 45.78
N GLN A 22 3.65 -20.55 45.24
CA GLN A 22 3.48 -20.75 43.80
C GLN A 22 2.43 -19.77 43.22
N GLU A 23 1.30 -19.60 43.94
CA GLU A 23 0.27 -18.63 43.53
C GLU A 23 0.80 -17.20 43.53
N LEU A 24 1.62 -16.84 44.51
CA LEU A 24 2.29 -15.52 44.52
C LEU A 24 3.21 -15.33 43.31
N GLY A 25 3.95 -16.38 42.92
CA GLY A 25 4.79 -16.35 41.73
C GLY A 25 3.99 -16.12 40.46
N SER A 26 2.86 -16.84 40.30
CA SER A 26 1.97 -16.65 39.13
C SER A 26 1.30 -15.29 39.14
N PHE A 27 0.92 -14.77 40.31
CA PHE A 27 0.37 -13.43 40.46
C PHE A 27 1.37 -12.35 40.01
N ILE A 28 2.63 -12.44 40.44
CA ILE A 28 3.69 -11.49 40.04
C ILE A 28 3.90 -11.53 38.52
N LEU A 29 3.90 -12.71 37.89
CA LEU A 29 4.03 -12.82 36.43
C LEU A 29 2.85 -12.18 35.72
N SER A 30 1.61 -12.48 36.13
CA SER A 30 0.40 -11.87 35.57
C SER A 30 0.37 -10.36 35.76
N TYR A 31 0.79 -9.86 36.93
CA TYR A 31 0.91 -8.42 37.14
C TYR A 31 1.87 -7.75 36.18
N ARG A 32 3.05 -8.35 35.95
CA ARG A 32 4.02 -7.85 35.00
C ARG A 32 3.51 -7.86 33.54
N GLU A 33 2.75 -8.85 33.17
CA GLU A 33 2.12 -8.96 31.84
C GLU A 33 1.08 -7.85 31.64
N VAL A 34 0.24 -7.61 32.65
CA VAL A 34 -0.72 -6.50 32.63
C VAL A 34 0.00 -5.14 32.59
N GLU A 35 1.02 -4.94 33.41
CA GLU A 35 1.82 -3.72 33.42
C GLU A 35 2.45 -3.44 32.06
N ALA A 36 3.04 -4.44 31.41
CA ALA A 36 3.60 -4.31 30.07
C ALA A 36 2.53 -3.95 29.02
N SER A 37 1.36 -4.58 29.13
CA SER A 37 0.21 -4.31 28.23
C SER A 37 -0.33 -2.88 28.42
N VAL A 38 -0.49 -2.43 29.67
CA VAL A 38 -0.93 -1.07 29.99
C VAL A 38 0.09 -0.04 29.51
N ASN A 39 1.38 -0.26 29.72
CA ASN A 39 2.43 0.62 29.22
C ASN A 39 2.44 0.74 27.69
N THR A 40 2.21 -0.39 26.99
CA THR A 40 2.10 -0.39 25.52
C THR A 40 0.88 0.39 25.05
N PHE A 41 -0.26 0.22 25.73
CA PHE A 41 -1.48 0.97 25.46
C PHE A 41 -1.27 2.48 25.72
N ASP A 42 -0.64 2.83 26.83
CA ASP A 42 -0.35 4.23 27.19
C ASP A 42 0.58 4.90 26.16
N GLN A 43 1.63 4.18 25.71
CA GLN A 43 2.49 4.65 24.63
C GLN A 43 1.73 4.87 23.31
N LEU A 44 0.72 4.04 23.02
CA LEU A 44 -0.14 4.21 21.85
C LEU A 44 -1.03 5.44 21.98
N MET A 45 -1.63 5.65 23.16
CA MET A 45 -2.52 6.79 23.44
C MET A 45 -1.79 8.13 23.43
N HIS A 46 -0.50 8.14 23.80
CA HIS A 46 0.33 9.34 23.78
C HIS A 46 0.97 9.64 22.42
N LYS A 47 0.72 8.80 21.40
CA LYS A 47 1.20 9.14 20.04
C LYS A 47 0.51 10.39 19.53
N PRO A 48 1.27 11.32 18.91
CA PRO A 48 0.70 12.55 18.39
C PRO A 48 -0.34 12.25 17.32
N ILE A 49 -1.52 12.83 17.48
CA ILE A 49 -2.60 12.77 16.49
C ILE A 49 -2.20 13.63 15.29
N GLU A 50 -2.64 13.23 14.09
CA GLU A 50 -2.46 14.04 12.88
C GLU A 50 -3.08 15.44 13.09
N GLN A 51 -2.23 16.46 13.11
CA GLN A 51 -2.69 17.83 13.32
C GLN A 51 -3.32 18.36 12.03
N ASN A 52 -4.57 18.82 12.13
CA ASN A 52 -5.18 19.61 11.07
C ASN A 52 -4.72 21.08 11.19
N PRO A 53 -4.60 21.80 10.07
CA PRO A 53 -4.41 23.25 10.09
C PRO A 53 -5.55 23.96 10.83
N GLU A 54 -5.31 25.16 11.37
CA GLU A 54 -6.35 25.93 12.07
C GLU A 54 -7.56 26.26 11.18
N ASN A 55 -7.30 26.62 9.91
CA ASN A 55 -8.33 26.86 8.88
C ASN A 55 -8.12 25.91 7.69
N PRO A 56 -8.53 24.64 7.79
CA PRO A 56 -8.19 23.64 6.81
C PRO A 56 -8.99 23.80 5.52
N ILE A 57 -8.29 23.80 4.40
CA ILE A 57 -8.89 23.78 3.07
C ILE A 57 -9.34 22.34 2.77
N ILE A 58 -10.57 22.19 2.29
CA ILE A 58 -11.12 20.92 1.82
C ILE A 58 -11.10 20.89 0.30
N VAL A 59 -10.26 20.05 -0.27
CA VAL A 59 -10.23 19.77 -1.72
C VAL A 59 -11.38 18.84 -2.05
N GLN A 60 -12.42 19.34 -2.72
CA GLN A 60 -13.61 18.57 -3.07
C GLN A 60 -13.40 17.67 -4.29
N ASP A 61 -12.88 18.22 -5.38
CA ASP A 61 -12.55 17.51 -6.63
C ASP A 61 -11.08 17.73 -6.95
N LEU A 62 -10.29 16.66 -6.87
CA LEU A 62 -8.86 16.74 -7.18
C LEU A 62 -8.66 16.72 -8.68
N GLU A 63 -8.16 17.85 -9.23
CA GLU A 63 -7.89 18.06 -10.65
C GLU A 63 -6.39 18.13 -10.96
N THR A 64 -5.59 18.65 -10.00
CA THR A 64 -4.14 18.83 -10.21
C THR A 64 -3.34 18.50 -8.95
N VAL A 65 -2.18 17.89 -9.17
CA VAL A 65 -1.16 17.66 -8.13
C VAL A 65 0.16 18.21 -8.64
N ARG A 66 0.81 19.07 -7.85
CA ARG A 66 2.12 19.63 -8.19
C ARG A 66 3.08 19.51 -7.02
N PHE A 67 4.25 18.99 -7.28
CA PHE A 67 5.42 19.04 -6.41
C PHE A 67 6.31 20.19 -6.84
N ALA A 68 6.76 21.01 -5.90
CA ALA A 68 7.62 22.16 -6.15
C ALA A 68 8.85 22.06 -5.23
N ASP A 69 9.97 21.65 -5.79
CA ASP A 69 11.28 21.52 -5.16
C ASP A 69 11.24 20.75 -3.82
N VAL A 70 10.49 19.62 -3.83
CA VAL A 70 10.21 18.84 -2.63
C VAL A 70 11.44 18.06 -2.18
N VAL A 71 11.81 18.27 -0.90
CA VAL A 71 12.88 17.54 -0.23
C VAL A 71 12.32 16.80 0.97
N PHE A 72 12.71 15.54 1.13
CA PHE A 72 12.37 14.75 2.30
C PHE A 72 13.52 13.86 2.75
N ARG A 73 13.73 13.79 4.07
CA ARG A 73 14.71 12.94 4.72
C ARG A 73 14.09 12.22 5.91
N HIS A 74 14.30 10.91 6.00
CA HIS A 74 13.90 10.15 7.19
C HIS A 74 14.72 10.58 8.42
N LYS A 75 14.10 10.58 9.60
CA LYS A 75 14.74 11.04 10.86
C LYS A 75 16.06 10.36 11.16
N THR A 76 16.21 9.10 10.79
CA THR A 76 17.42 8.28 11.04
C THR A 76 18.39 8.25 9.86
N ALA A 77 18.06 8.89 8.72
CA ALA A 77 18.88 8.84 7.52
C ALA A 77 19.83 10.05 7.42
N GLN A 78 21.03 9.82 6.86
CA GLN A 78 21.98 10.88 6.58
C GLN A 78 21.73 11.56 5.23
N CYS A 79 21.10 10.86 4.27
CA CYS A 79 20.83 11.37 2.94
C CYS A 79 19.34 11.62 2.72
N ASN A 80 19.01 12.53 1.81
CA ASN A 80 17.65 12.79 1.40
C ASN A 80 17.10 11.59 0.63
N ALA A 81 15.87 11.14 0.96
CA ALA A 81 15.16 10.11 0.22
C ALA A 81 14.45 10.70 -1.02
N VAL A 82 14.11 12.01 -0.96
CA VAL A 82 13.61 12.82 -2.05
C VAL A 82 14.38 14.14 -1.98
N ASP A 83 14.94 14.61 -3.09
CA ASP A 83 15.90 15.71 -3.13
C ASP A 83 15.61 16.65 -4.32
N GLY A 84 14.80 17.69 -4.07
CA GLY A 84 14.46 18.71 -5.04
C GLY A 84 13.55 18.20 -6.17
N ILE A 85 12.56 17.35 -5.87
CA ILE A 85 11.66 16.81 -6.88
C ILE A 85 10.56 17.83 -7.23
N SER A 86 10.43 18.09 -8.53
CA SER A 86 9.39 18.95 -9.11
C SER A 86 8.70 18.25 -10.27
N PHE A 87 7.37 18.20 -10.24
CA PHE A 87 6.51 17.74 -11.34
C PHE A 87 5.09 18.25 -11.14
N GLU A 88 4.30 18.20 -12.20
CA GLU A 88 2.87 18.49 -12.19
C GLU A 88 2.13 17.41 -12.97
N VAL A 89 0.95 17.03 -12.50
CA VAL A 89 0.05 16.10 -13.17
C VAL A 89 -1.38 16.58 -13.02
N LYS A 90 -2.16 16.44 -14.10
CA LYS A 90 -3.55 16.87 -14.19
C LYS A 90 -4.48 15.69 -14.40
N ARG A 91 -5.75 15.91 -14.13
CA ARG A 91 -6.78 14.90 -14.37
C ARG A 91 -6.75 14.45 -15.84
N GLY A 92 -6.87 13.14 -16.03
CA GLY A 92 -6.75 12.50 -17.34
C GLY A 92 -5.32 12.18 -17.76
N GLU A 93 -4.30 12.60 -17.02
CA GLU A 93 -2.92 12.28 -17.30
C GLU A 93 -2.45 11.06 -16.50
N THR A 94 -1.57 10.29 -17.10
CA THR A 94 -0.89 9.15 -16.49
C THR A 94 0.61 9.43 -16.41
N ILE A 95 1.15 9.49 -15.21
CA ILE A 95 2.60 9.62 -15.01
C ILE A 95 3.17 8.36 -14.37
N ALA A 96 4.43 8.08 -14.64
CA ALA A 96 5.12 6.95 -14.08
C ALA A 96 6.44 7.36 -13.40
N PHE A 97 6.75 6.69 -12.28
CA PHE A 97 8.04 6.81 -11.61
C PHE A 97 8.78 5.47 -11.68
N VAL A 98 10.01 5.51 -12.19
CA VAL A 98 10.89 4.36 -12.30
C VAL A 98 12.26 4.68 -11.74
N GLY A 99 13.03 3.65 -11.46
CA GLY A 99 14.39 3.79 -10.95
C GLY A 99 14.80 2.59 -10.09
N PRO A 100 16.07 2.51 -9.72
CA PRO A 100 16.61 1.44 -8.88
C PRO A 100 15.90 1.35 -7.53
N SER A 101 16.05 0.23 -6.83
CA SER A 101 15.59 0.12 -5.43
C SER A 101 16.24 1.21 -4.57
N GLY A 102 15.50 1.82 -3.68
CA GLY A 102 15.97 2.91 -2.84
C GLY A 102 16.07 4.29 -3.53
N SER A 103 15.60 4.45 -4.77
CA SER A 103 15.63 5.75 -5.47
C SER A 103 14.63 6.80 -4.96
N GLY A 104 13.74 6.43 -4.00
CA GLY A 104 12.78 7.36 -3.38
C GLY A 104 11.32 7.20 -3.82
N LYS A 105 10.99 6.27 -4.73
CA LYS A 105 9.63 6.08 -5.29
C LYS A 105 8.54 5.89 -4.24
N SER A 106 8.70 4.94 -3.32
CA SER A 106 7.71 4.71 -2.25
C SER A 106 7.64 5.86 -1.24
N THR A 107 8.71 6.65 -1.11
CA THR A 107 8.71 7.87 -0.31
C THR A 107 7.87 8.97 -0.96
N LEU A 108 7.93 9.11 -2.30
CA LEU A 108 7.07 10.02 -3.05
C LEU A 108 5.59 9.72 -2.83
N VAL A 109 5.19 8.43 -2.87
CA VAL A 109 3.80 8.03 -2.58
C VAL A 109 3.39 8.45 -1.18
N LYS A 110 4.24 8.20 -0.17
CA LYS A 110 3.93 8.55 1.22
C LYS A 110 3.81 10.06 1.43
N LEU A 111 4.58 10.86 0.71
CA LEU A 111 4.43 12.31 0.65
C LEU A 111 3.12 12.71 -0.02
N LEU A 112 2.79 12.11 -1.16
CA LEU A 112 1.58 12.37 -1.93
C LEU A 112 0.29 12.11 -1.13
N VAL A 113 0.22 10.99 -0.40
CA VAL A 113 -0.94 10.65 0.44
C VAL A 113 -0.92 11.35 1.82
N GLY A 114 0.09 12.19 2.08
CA GLY A 114 0.23 12.97 3.30
C GLY A 114 0.59 12.15 4.53
N LEU A 115 1.23 10.99 4.37
CA LEU A 115 1.82 10.24 5.48
C LEU A 115 3.15 10.84 5.93
N TYR A 116 3.84 11.53 5.02
CA TYR A 116 5.04 12.29 5.30
C TYR A 116 4.83 13.75 4.92
N ARG A 117 5.54 14.65 5.61
CA ARG A 117 5.59 16.08 5.28
C ARG A 117 6.96 16.41 4.70
N PRO A 118 7.06 17.24 3.65
CA PRO A 118 8.33 17.71 3.15
C PRO A 118 9.17 18.40 4.24
N VAL A 119 10.48 18.29 4.13
CA VAL A 119 11.44 19.08 4.94
C VAL A 119 11.60 20.47 4.34
N SER A 120 11.60 20.56 3.01
CA SER A 120 11.54 21.81 2.24
C SER A 120 10.81 21.59 0.92
N GLY A 121 10.48 22.67 0.22
CA GLY A 121 9.57 22.63 -0.90
C GLY A 121 8.12 22.47 -0.48
N GLU A 122 7.19 22.37 -1.43
CA GLU A 122 5.77 22.27 -1.12
C GLU A 122 5.05 21.36 -2.15
N ILE A 123 4.00 20.68 -1.67
CA ILE A 123 3.10 19.89 -2.50
C ILE A 123 1.78 20.65 -2.61
N TYR A 124 1.28 20.81 -3.83
CA TYR A 124 0.03 21.52 -4.08
C TYR A 124 -1.02 20.56 -4.61
N PHE A 125 -2.24 20.69 -4.12
CA PHE A 125 -3.43 20.03 -4.59
C PHE A 125 -4.43 21.09 -5.05
N ASN A 126 -4.77 21.13 -6.33
CA ASN A 126 -5.55 22.21 -6.95
C ASN A 126 -5.00 23.61 -6.65
N GLY A 127 -3.66 23.76 -6.61
CA GLY A 127 -3.00 25.02 -6.29
C GLY A 127 -2.93 25.36 -4.79
N HIS A 128 -3.57 24.60 -3.91
CA HIS A 128 -3.51 24.80 -2.47
C HIS A 128 -2.33 24.03 -1.85
N PRO A 129 -1.51 24.67 -0.99
CA PRO A 129 -0.37 24.01 -0.37
C PRO A 129 -0.81 22.92 0.61
N SER A 130 -0.10 21.82 0.62
CA SER A 130 -0.37 20.63 1.43
C SER A 130 -0.43 20.92 2.94
N SER A 131 0.30 21.93 3.38
CA SER A 131 0.32 22.43 4.76
C SER A 131 -1.01 23.02 5.24
N GLN A 132 -1.89 23.43 4.30
CA GLN A 132 -3.22 24.02 4.60
C GLN A 132 -4.37 23.04 4.35
N ILE A 133 -4.12 21.84 3.87
CA ILE A 133 -5.15 20.89 3.46
C ILE A 133 -5.54 19.96 4.61
N ARG A 134 -6.85 19.67 4.70
CA ARG A 134 -7.35 18.56 5.50
C ARG A 134 -7.20 17.26 4.70
N TYR A 135 -6.31 16.37 5.15
CA TYR A 135 -5.97 15.15 4.40
C TYR A 135 -7.06 14.08 4.37
N ASN A 136 -7.90 13.95 5.41
CA ASN A 136 -8.92 12.91 5.45
C ASN A 136 -9.93 12.98 4.28
N PRO A 137 -10.50 14.17 3.91
CA PRO A 137 -11.32 14.30 2.70
C PRO A 137 -10.55 14.04 1.41
N LEU A 138 -9.28 14.46 1.33
CA LEU A 138 -8.40 14.22 0.18
C LEU A 138 -8.14 12.71 -0.01
N ARG A 139 -7.78 11.99 1.07
CA ARG A 139 -7.53 10.54 1.02
C ARG A 139 -8.74 9.73 0.57
N ARG A 140 -9.96 10.23 0.77
CA ARG A 140 -11.18 9.59 0.23
C ARG A 140 -11.26 9.63 -1.30
N GLN A 141 -10.55 10.56 -1.93
CA GLN A 141 -10.46 10.70 -3.38
C GLN A 141 -9.25 9.95 -3.97
N ILE A 142 -8.44 9.28 -3.13
CA ILE A 142 -7.27 8.53 -3.55
C ILE A 142 -7.60 7.03 -3.52
N GLY A 143 -7.42 6.35 -4.65
CA GLY A 143 -7.36 4.90 -4.75
C GLY A 143 -5.89 4.47 -4.70
N PHE A 144 -5.56 3.55 -3.83
CA PHE A 144 -4.20 3.05 -3.68
C PHE A 144 -4.15 1.52 -3.83
N VAL A 145 -3.36 1.05 -4.77
CA VAL A 145 -3.08 -0.36 -5.00
C VAL A 145 -1.64 -0.63 -4.58
N ALA A 146 -1.48 -1.32 -3.46
CA ALA A 146 -0.17 -1.64 -2.91
C ALA A 146 0.49 -2.81 -3.63
N GLN A 147 1.79 -2.93 -3.47
CA GLN A 147 2.62 -4.03 -4.00
C GLN A 147 2.11 -5.40 -3.53
N GLU A 148 1.80 -5.55 -2.25
CA GLU A 148 1.19 -6.74 -1.68
C GLU A 148 -0.27 -6.48 -1.34
N ALA A 149 -1.18 -7.17 -2.04
CA ALA A 149 -2.61 -7.06 -1.80
C ALA A 149 -2.98 -7.75 -0.48
N GLN A 150 -3.39 -6.94 0.50
CA GLN A 150 -3.92 -7.45 1.76
C GLN A 150 -5.45 -7.51 1.72
N LEU A 151 -5.98 -8.72 1.88
CA LEU A 151 -7.41 -8.97 1.96
C LEU A 151 -7.77 -9.45 3.36
N PHE A 152 -8.98 -9.11 3.79
CA PHE A 152 -9.52 -9.60 5.06
C PHE A 152 -10.19 -10.97 4.85
N ALA A 153 -10.14 -11.82 5.88
CA ALA A 153 -10.96 -13.03 5.91
C ALA A 153 -12.45 -12.62 5.90
N GLY A 154 -13.23 -13.24 5.02
CA GLY A 154 -14.63 -12.91 4.80
C GLY A 154 -15.01 -13.05 3.34
N THR A 155 -16.13 -12.53 2.93
CA THR A 155 -16.61 -12.59 1.54
C THR A 155 -15.90 -11.58 0.63
N ILE A 156 -15.96 -11.79 -0.69
CA ILE A 156 -15.53 -10.79 -1.68
C ILE A 156 -16.31 -9.48 -1.47
N ARG A 157 -17.62 -9.58 -1.25
CA ARG A 157 -18.51 -8.45 -0.94
C ARG A 157 -18.01 -7.65 0.26
N GLU A 158 -17.77 -8.29 1.40
CA GLU A 158 -17.28 -7.63 2.62
C GLU A 158 -15.96 -6.92 2.39
N ASN A 159 -15.07 -7.53 1.63
CA ASN A 159 -13.80 -6.95 1.24
C ASN A 159 -13.96 -5.65 0.43
N LEU A 160 -15.00 -5.52 -0.41
CA LEU A 160 -15.29 -4.30 -1.15
C LEU A 160 -16.06 -3.29 -0.30
N LEU A 161 -17.04 -3.73 0.49
CA LEU A 161 -17.80 -2.87 1.39
C LEU A 161 -16.95 -2.21 2.46
N PHE A 162 -15.80 -2.80 2.80
CA PHE A 162 -14.82 -2.20 3.71
C PHE A 162 -14.35 -0.81 3.23
N VAL A 163 -14.19 -0.62 1.93
CA VAL A 163 -13.75 0.67 1.38
C VAL A 163 -14.91 1.61 1.05
N LYS A 164 -16.11 1.06 0.77
CA LYS A 164 -17.32 1.81 0.48
C LYS A 164 -18.53 1.04 1.00
N SER A 165 -18.94 1.34 2.25
CA SER A 165 -19.97 0.61 2.99
C SER A 165 -21.39 0.76 2.39
N ASP A 166 -21.63 1.81 1.60
CA ASP A 166 -22.89 2.12 0.91
C ASP A 166 -22.89 1.66 -0.57
N ALA A 167 -21.91 0.86 -1.00
CA ALA A 167 -21.86 0.39 -2.38
C ALA A 167 -22.99 -0.58 -2.67
N THR A 168 -23.69 -0.35 -3.78
CA THR A 168 -24.70 -1.29 -4.29
C THR A 168 -24.05 -2.52 -4.93
N ASP A 169 -24.79 -3.63 -5.02
CA ASP A 169 -24.32 -4.85 -5.69
C ASP A 169 -23.87 -4.59 -7.12
N GLN A 170 -24.56 -3.70 -7.83
CA GLN A 170 -24.18 -3.33 -9.19
C GLN A 170 -22.82 -2.61 -9.22
N GLN A 171 -22.58 -1.66 -8.30
CA GLN A 171 -21.30 -0.97 -8.20
C GLN A 171 -20.15 -1.94 -7.87
N ILE A 172 -20.43 -2.92 -7.00
CA ILE A 172 -19.45 -3.97 -6.64
C ILE A 172 -19.13 -4.82 -7.88
N ARG A 173 -20.16 -5.29 -8.64
CA ARG A 173 -19.95 -6.07 -9.85
C ARG A 173 -19.22 -5.29 -10.93
N ASP A 174 -19.57 -4.03 -11.15
CA ASP A 174 -18.90 -3.15 -12.12
C ASP A 174 -17.41 -2.96 -11.76
N ALA A 175 -17.10 -2.78 -10.49
CA ALA A 175 -15.71 -2.64 -10.03
C ALA A 175 -14.92 -3.96 -10.19
N LEU A 176 -15.54 -5.10 -9.90
CA LEU A 176 -14.93 -6.43 -10.10
C LEU A 176 -14.71 -6.72 -11.58
N HIS A 177 -15.67 -6.39 -12.44
CA HIS A 177 -15.54 -6.52 -13.89
C HIS A 177 -14.40 -5.68 -14.45
N LYS A 178 -14.35 -4.39 -14.10
CA LYS A 178 -13.23 -3.49 -14.48
C LYS A 178 -11.87 -3.96 -14.00
N ALA A 179 -11.83 -4.72 -12.90
CA ALA A 179 -10.61 -5.31 -12.36
C ALA A 179 -10.35 -6.74 -12.90
N ALA A 180 -11.08 -7.17 -13.94
CA ALA A 180 -10.98 -8.51 -14.54
C ALA A 180 -11.12 -9.66 -13.51
N CYS A 181 -12.11 -9.54 -12.59
CA CYS A 181 -12.41 -10.56 -11.58
C CYS A 181 -13.56 -11.51 -11.99
N ASP A 182 -14.07 -11.45 -13.22
CA ASP A 182 -15.25 -12.21 -13.65
C ASP A 182 -15.08 -13.72 -13.45
N ASP A 183 -13.93 -14.27 -13.84
CA ASP A 183 -13.63 -15.71 -13.67
C ASP A 183 -13.59 -16.10 -12.19
N LEU A 184 -13.05 -15.24 -11.32
CA LEU A 184 -13.02 -15.49 -9.89
C LEU A 184 -14.44 -15.53 -9.31
N VAL A 185 -15.27 -14.56 -9.67
CA VAL A 185 -16.67 -14.46 -9.21
C VAL A 185 -17.49 -15.61 -9.77
N GLY A 186 -17.28 -16.01 -11.03
CA GLY A 186 -18.00 -17.09 -11.70
C GLY A 186 -17.62 -18.50 -11.23
N ARG A 187 -16.45 -18.67 -10.60
CA ARG A 187 -15.94 -19.97 -10.11
C ARG A 187 -16.78 -20.57 -8.98
N SER A 188 -17.47 -19.74 -8.23
CA SER A 188 -18.31 -20.15 -7.11
C SER A 188 -19.79 -19.84 -7.37
N THR A 189 -20.69 -20.78 -7.00
CA THR A 189 -22.14 -20.56 -7.06
C THR A 189 -22.60 -19.40 -6.16
N LYS A 190 -21.79 -19.00 -5.18
CA LYS A 190 -22.08 -17.86 -4.29
C LYS A 190 -21.67 -16.51 -4.89
N GLY A 191 -20.99 -16.48 -6.04
CA GLY A 191 -20.58 -15.24 -6.69
C GLY A 191 -19.79 -14.30 -5.77
N ILE A 192 -20.25 -13.06 -5.60
CA ILE A 192 -19.61 -12.06 -4.72
C ILE A 192 -19.69 -12.39 -3.23
N ASP A 193 -20.56 -13.32 -2.82
CA ASP A 193 -20.68 -13.79 -1.43
C ASP A 193 -19.77 -15.00 -1.14
N THR A 194 -18.85 -15.28 -2.04
CA THR A 194 -17.81 -16.30 -1.86
C THR A 194 -16.84 -15.88 -0.75
N VAL A 195 -16.67 -16.76 0.25
CA VAL A 195 -15.74 -16.57 1.36
C VAL A 195 -14.31 -16.79 0.85
N ILE A 196 -13.41 -15.86 1.17
CA ILE A 196 -11.99 -15.87 0.80
C ILE A 196 -11.10 -15.75 2.06
N GLY A 197 -9.90 -16.27 1.98
CA GLY A 197 -8.94 -16.24 3.09
C GLY A 197 -9.10 -17.45 4.02
N GLU A 198 -8.96 -17.23 5.32
CA GLU A 198 -9.01 -18.28 6.32
C GLU A 198 -10.42 -18.91 6.39
N GLY A 199 -10.50 -20.21 6.13
CA GLY A 199 -11.78 -20.95 6.05
C GLY A 199 -12.53 -20.80 4.73
N GLY A 200 -11.99 -20.09 3.71
CA GLY A 200 -12.59 -19.91 2.39
C GLY A 200 -11.71 -20.38 1.23
N ILE A 201 -12.00 -19.89 0.04
CA ILE A 201 -11.20 -20.19 -1.16
C ILE A 201 -9.83 -19.51 -1.04
N LYS A 202 -8.78 -20.29 -1.29
CA LYS A 202 -7.42 -19.76 -1.36
C LYS A 202 -7.23 -19.05 -2.71
N LEU A 203 -6.92 -17.77 -2.65
CA LEU A 203 -6.67 -16.94 -3.82
C LEU A 203 -5.20 -16.98 -4.24
N SER A 204 -4.97 -16.96 -5.56
CA SER A 204 -3.65 -16.70 -6.14
C SER A 204 -3.22 -15.24 -5.89
N GLY A 205 -1.93 -14.94 -6.05
CA GLY A 205 -1.42 -13.57 -5.95
C GLY A 205 -2.12 -12.60 -6.89
N GLY A 206 -2.35 -13.01 -8.15
CA GLY A 206 -3.05 -12.21 -9.13
C GLY A 206 -4.53 -11.94 -8.80
N GLU A 207 -5.23 -12.92 -8.26
CA GLU A 207 -6.62 -12.75 -7.82
C GLU A 207 -6.73 -11.77 -6.66
N LYS A 208 -5.82 -11.86 -5.70
CA LYS A 208 -5.72 -10.88 -4.60
C LYS A 208 -5.48 -9.47 -5.15
N GLN A 209 -4.57 -9.36 -6.12
CA GLN A 209 -4.24 -8.06 -6.72
C GLN A 209 -5.43 -7.47 -7.49
N ARG A 210 -6.17 -8.28 -8.25
CA ARG A 210 -7.39 -7.84 -8.95
C ARG A 210 -8.47 -7.36 -7.97
N ILE A 211 -8.70 -8.05 -6.85
CA ILE A 211 -9.62 -7.58 -5.81
C ILE A 211 -9.10 -6.24 -5.20
N SER A 212 -7.79 -6.09 -5.00
CA SER A 212 -7.20 -4.84 -4.52
C SER A 212 -7.43 -3.68 -5.51
N ILE A 213 -7.32 -3.95 -6.82
CA ILE A 213 -7.67 -2.99 -7.88
C ILE A 213 -9.17 -2.65 -7.82
N ALA A 214 -10.04 -3.67 -7.71
CA ALA A 214 -11.49 -3.44 -7.58
C ALA A 214 -11.84 -2.55 -6.37
N ARG A 215 -11.18 -2.78 -5.24
CA ARG A 215 -11.31 -1.92 -4.04
C ARG A 215 -10.92 -0.46 -4.33
N ALA A 216 -9.80 -0.26 -5.03
CA ALA A 216 -9.29 1.07 -5.32
C ALA A 216 -10.23 1.85 -6.24
N ILE A 217 -10.79 1.21 -7.28
CA ILE A 217 -11.66 1.86 -8.27
C ILE A 217 -13.13 1.99 -7.82
N LEU A 218 -13.61 1.17 -6.86
CA LEU A 218 -14.99 1.18 -6.37
C LEU A 218 -15.41 2.56 -5.83
N ARG A 219 -14.47 3.29 -5.25
CA ARG A 219 -14.69 4.67 -4.75
C ARG A 219 -14.78 5.72 -5.84
N ARG A 220 -14.48 5.38 -7.11
CA ARG A 220 -14.30 6.33 -8.21
C ARG A 220 -13.32 7.43 -7.84
N PRO A 221 -12.06 7.07 -7.52
CA PRO A 221 -11.08 8.03 -7.04
C PRO A 221 -10.73 9.06 -8.10
N ARG A 222 -10.30 10.26 -7.68
CA ARG A 222 -9.75 11.30 -8.56
C ARG A 222 -8.25 11.11 -8.80
N LEU A 223 -7.59 10.39 -7.90
CA LEU A 223 -6.19 10.01 -8.01
C LEU A 223 -6.06 8.51 -7.76
N LEU A 224 -5.49 7.80 -8.70
CA LEU A 224 -5.24 6.36 -8.60
C LEU A 224 -3.74 6.10 -8.64
N ILE A 225 -3.25 5.41 -7.61
CA ILE A 225 -1.83 5.11 -7.44
C ILE A 225 -1.66 3.60 -7.48
N PHE A 226 -0.77 3.12 -8.35
CA PHE A 226 -0.32 1.74 -8.41
C PHE A 226 1.13 1.65 -7.95
N ASP A 227 1.37 1.06 -6.79
CA ASP A 227 2.71 0.89 -6.23
C ASP A 227 3.18 -0.56 -6.47
N GLU A 228 4.00 -0.75 -7.52
CA GLU A 228 4.60 -2.03 -7.90
C GLU A 228 3.58 -3.20 -8.01
N ALA A 229 2.38 -2.92 -8.47
CA ALA A 229 1.21 -3.80 -8.43
C ALA A 229 1.40 -5.16 -9.16
N THR A 230 2.50 -5.39 -9.87
CA THR A 230 2.77 -6.61 -10.63
C THR A 230 4.05 -7.33 -10.21
N SER A 231 4.80 -6.84 -9.23
CA SER A 231 6.17 -7.30 -8.91
C SER A 231 6.26 -8.74 -8.41
N SER A 232 5.21 -9.25 -7.77
CA SER A 232 5.17 -10.58 -7.13
C SER A 232 4.40 -11.64 -7.94
N LEU A 233 4.09 -11.37 -9.22
CA LEU A 233 3.24 -12.21 -10.04
C LEU A 233 4.04 -13.02 -11.09
N ASP A 234 3.48 -14.15 -11.49
CA ASP A 234 3.97 -14.91 -12.65
C ASP A 234 3.73 -14.13 -13.96
N SER A 235 4.46 -14.49 -15.02
CA SER A 235 4.50 -13.69 -16.26
C SER A 235 3.16 -13.56 -16.98
N LEU A 236 2.27 -14.57 -16.91
CA LEU A 236 0.97 -14.53 -17.58
C LEU A 236 0.01 -13.63 -16.80
N THR A 237 -0.12 -13.86 -15.49
CA THR A 237 -0.93 -13.07 -14.59
C THR A 237 -0.49 -11.60 -14.56
N GLU A 238 0.83 -11.34 -14.64
CA GLU A 238 1.39 -10.00 -14.77
C GLU A 238 0.87 -9.26 -16.01
N GLN A 239 0.87 -9.94 -17.15
CA GLN A 239 0.44 -9.33 -18.41
C GLN A 239 -1.03 -8.93 -18.37
N ASP A 240 -1.88 -9.78 -17.81
CA ASP A 240 -3.31 -9.51 -17.63
C ASP A 240 -3.55 -8.30 -16.71
N ILE A 241 -2.85 -8.24 -15.57
CA ILE A 241 -2.98 -7.10 -14.64
C ILE A 241 -2.42 -5.82 -15.27
N THR A 242 -1.33 -5.90 -16.03
CA THR A 242 -0.78 -4.77 -16.77
C THR A 242 -1.80 -4.23 -17.78
N ASN A 243 -2.50 -5.10 -18.50
CA ASN A 243 -3.57 -4.70 -19.41
C ASN A 243 -4.73 -4.03 -18.66
N THR A 244 -5.16 -4.60 -17.55
CA THR A 244 -6.19 -3.99 -16.69
C THR A 244 -5.80 -2.59 -16.20
N ILE A 245 -4.57 -2.42 -15.71
CA ILE A 245 -4.05 -1.10 -15.28
C ILE A 245 -4.02 -0.12 -16.45
N ARG A 246 -3.60 -0.57 -17.62
CA ARG A 246 -3.57 0.24 -18.84
C ARG A 246 -4.97 0.71 -19.25
N GLU A 247 -5.95 -0.18 -19.27
CA GLU A 247 -7.34 0.17 -19.62
C GLU A 247 -7.92 1.19 -18.65
N ILE A 248 -7.71 1.01 -17.34
CA ILE A 248 -8.14 1.96 -16.30
C ILE A 248 -7.45 3.31 -16.50
N SER A 249 -6.15 3.34 -16.80
CA SER A 249 -5.41 4.59 -17.02
C SER A 249 -5.86 5.30 -18.28
N LEU A 250 -6.13 4.57 -19.37
CA LEU A 250 -6.59 5.12 -20.64
C LEU A 250 -8.03 5.66 -20.60
N SER A 251 -8.83 5.33 -19.58
CA SER A 251 -10.16 5.92 -19.39
C SER A 251 -10.11 7.44 -19.16
N ARG A 252 -8.96 7.97 -18.74
CA ARG A 252 -8.70 9.40 -18.47
C ARG A 252 -9.70 10.06 -17.51
N GLU A 253 -10.37 9.26 -16.68
CA GLU A 253 -11.35 9.76 -15.71
C GLU A 253 -10.70 10.36 -14.46
N GLN A 254 -9.46 9.94 -14.16
CA GLN A 254 -8.69 10.31 -12.96
C GLN A 254 -7.24 10.65 -13.32
N ILE A 255 -6.51 11.15 -12.34
CA ILE A 255 -5.04 11.19 -12.38
C ILE A 255 -4.55 9.76 -12.10
N SER A 256 -3.62 9.23 -12.91
CA SER A 256 -3.00 7.92 -12.69
C SER A 256 -1.51 8.06 -12.41
N ILE A 257 -1.05 7.49 -11.30
CA ILE A 257 0.38 7.46 -10.94
C ILE A 257 0.83 6.01 -10.85
N LEU A 258 1.79 5.65 -11.68
CA LEU A 258 2.34 4.31 -11.76
C LEU A 258 3.74 4.28 -11.16
N ILE A 259 3.96 3.43 -10.17
CA ILE A 259 5.29 3.11 -9.68
C ILE A 259 5.59 1.68 -10.11
N ALA A 260 6.61 1.51 -10.93
CA ALA A 260 6.89 0.22 -11.49
C ALA A 260 8.35 -0.16 -11.38
N HIS A 261 8.57 -1.42 -11.05
CA HIS A 261 9.83 -2.12 -11.26
C HIS A 261 9.93 -2.68 -12.68
N ARG A 262 8.76 -3.00 -13.29
CA ARG A 262 8.69 -3.54 -14.64
C ARG A 262 8.25 -2.46 -15.62
N LEU A 263 9.13 -2.16 -16.56
CA LEU A 263 8.93 -1.06 -17.51
C LEU A 263 7.78 -1.33 -18.49
N SER A 264 7.41 -2.59 -18.72
CA SER A 264 6.25 -2.97 -19.54
C SER A 264 4.93 -2.38 -19.03
N THR A 265 4.81 -2.20 -17.72
CA THR A 265 3.58 -1.66 -17.08
C THR A 265 3.37 -0.20 -17.35
N ILE A 266 4.43 0.56 -17.66
CA ILE A 266 4.40 2.04 -17.71
C ILE A 266 4.60 2.62 -19.11
N MET A 267 4.78 1.78 -20.13
CA MET A 267 5.03 2.24 -21.50
C MET A 267 3.95 3.18 -22.05
N HIS A 268 2.73 3.09 -21.51
CA HIS A 268 1.58 3.90 -21.91
C HIS A 268 1.43 5.20 -21.10
N ALA A 269 2.34 5.47 -20.17
CA ALA A 269 2.32 6.71 -19.40
C ALA A 269 2.63 7.91 -20.30
N ASP A 270 1.90 9.03 -20.07
CA ASP A 270 2.13 10.27 -20.83
C ASP A 270 3.53 10.84 -20.52
N VAL A 271 3.96 10.73 -19.26
CA VAL A 271 5.30 11.14 -18.81
C VAL A 271 5.89 10.11 -17.86
N ILE A 272 7.14 9.74 -18.09
CA ILE A 272 7.93 8.87 -17.23
C ILE A 272 9.04 9.69 -16.59
N TYR A 273 9.11 9.65 -15.26
CA TYR A 273 10.17 10.24 -14.45
C TYR A 273 11.12 9.15 -13.96
N VAL A 274 12.37 9.26 -14.32
CA VAL A 274 13.42 8.33 -13.89
C VAL A 274 14.11 8.89 -12.65
N LEU A 275 14.01 8.14 -11.56
CA LEU A 275 14.58 8.52 -10.27
C LEU A 275 15.90 7.81 -9.99
N GLU A 276 16.89 8.57 -9.55
CA GLU A 276 18.12 8.06 -8.99
C GLU A 276 18.52 8.88 -7.76
N LYS A 277 18.79 8.19 -6.65
CA LYS A 277 19.24 8.83 -5.37
C LYS A 277 18.39 10.02 -4.94
N GLY A 278 17.07 9.88 -5.04
CA GLY A 278 16.09 10.90 -4.64
C GLY A 278 15.85 12.03 -5.65
N LYS A 279 16.51 12.02 -6.81
CA LYS A 279 16.38 13.05 -7.86
C LYS A 279 15.73 12.49 -9.12
N ILE A 280 15.04 13.35 -9.88
CA ILE A 280 14.65 13.06 -11.26
C ILE A 280 15.86 13.32 -12.13
N VAL A 281 16.35 12.26 -12.83
CA VAL A 281 17.53 12.34 -13.70
C VAL A 281 17.15 12.33 -15.17
N GLU A 282 16.00 11.73 -15.54
CA GLU A 282 15.48 11.73 -16.90
C GLU A 282 13.97 11.93 -16.88
N THR A 283 13.42 12.56 -17.89
CA THR A 283 11.97 12.79 -18.06
C THR A 283 11.60 12.71 -19.53
N GLY A 284 10.53 11.99 -19.86
CA GLY A 284 10.05 11.87 -21.23
C GLY A 284 9.01 10.77 -21.40
N SER A 285 8.59 10.52 -22.64
CA SER A 285 7.81 9.33 -23.00
C SER A 285 8.71 8.09 -23.10
N HIS A 286 8.10 6.92 -23.22
CA HIS A 286 8.84 5.66 -23.43
C HIS A 286 9.83 5.76 -24.59
N ASP A 287 9.36 6.22 -25.75
CA ASP A 287 10.17 6.31 -26.98
C ASP A 287 11.30 7.33 -26.82
N THR A 288 11.00 8.52 -26.28
CA THR A 288 11.98 9.57 -26.03
C THR A 288 13.11 9.10 -25.11
N LEU A 289 12.76 8.36 -24.04
CA LEU A 289 13.74 7.86 -23.08
C LEU A 289 14.58 6.69 -23.64
N LEU A 290 14.03 5.90 -24.57
CA LEU A 290 14.80 4.91 -25.31
C LEU A 290 15.87 5.56 -26.21
N ASP A 291 15.50 6.66 -26.89
CA ASP A 291 16.39 7.38 -27.79
C ASP A 291 17.53 8.11 -27.05
N LEU A 292 17.26 8.57 -25.81
CA LEU A 292 18.25 9.19 -24.93
C LEU A 292 19.38 8.23 -24.52
N LYS A 293 19.13 6.91 -24.58
CA LYS A 293 20.09 5.84 -24.20
C LYS A 293 20.69 6.00 -22.79
N GLY A 294 19.95 6.61 -21.88
CA GLY A 294 20.36 6.87 -20.50
C GLY A 294 20.05 5.72 -19.54
N LEU A 295 19.76 6.05 -18.29
CA LEU A 295 19.43 5.10 -17.22
C LEU A 295 18.18 4.28 -17.55
N TYR A 296 17.13 4.93 -18.08
CA TYR A 296 15.91 4.24 -18.53
C TYR A 296 16.20 3.15 -19.55
N TYR A 297 16.98 3.48 -20.57
CA TYR A 297 17.37 2.54 -21.61
C TYR A 297 18.20 1.37 -21.07
N ALA A 298 19.11 1.64 -20.12
CA ALA A 298 19.90 0.58 -19.47
C ALA A 298 18.98 -0.39 -18.72
N MET A 299 18.02 0.11 -17.94
CA MET A 299 17.02 -0.69 -17.23
C MET A 299 16.13 -1.49 -18.18
N TRP A 300 15.70 -0.88 -19.28
CA TRP A 300 14.90 -1.53 -20.32
C TRP A 300 15.64 -2.70 -20.97
N ARG A 301 16.91 -2.48 -21.36
CA ARG A 301 17.73 -3.55 -21.93
C ARG A 301 17.94 -4.72 -20.98
N GLN A 302 18.14 -4.46 -19.72
CA GLN A 302 18.30 -5.50 -18.72
C GLN A 302 17.03 -6.37 -18.66
N GLN A 303 15.85 -5.77 -18.60
CA GLN A 303 14.59 -6.50 -18.51
C GLN A 303 14.27 -7.31 -19.78
N ILE A 304 14.55 -6.79 -20.97
CA ILE A 304 14.42 -7.56 -22.23
C ILE A 304 15.44 -8.70 -22.30
N GLY A 305 16.67 -8.47 -21.85
CA GLY A 305 17.73 -9.48 -21.82
C GLY A 305 17.40 -10.65 -20.91
N GLU A 306 16.80 -10.40 -19.77
CA GLU A 306 16.31 -11.43 -18.85
C GLU A 306 15.16 -12.24 -19.44
N ARG A 307 14.19 -11.58 -20.11
CA ARG A 307 13.08 -12.27 -20.81
C ARG A 307 13.56 -13.22 -21.90
N ARG A 308 14.57 -12.86 -22.69
CA ARG A 308 15.14 -13.74 -23.72
C ARG A 308 15.86 -14.96 -23.13
N LYS A 309 16.53 -14.84 -21.98
CA LYS A 309 17.16 -15.96 -21.30
C LYS A 309 16.16 -16.94 -20.67
N GLY A 310 15.00 -16.45 -20.24
CA GLY A 310 13.91 -17.27 -19.69
C GLY A 310 13.22 -18.16 -20.74
N VAL A 311 13.07 -17.67 -21.96
CA VAL A 311 12.41 -18.40 -23.07
C VAL A 311 13.32 -19.49 -23.68
N SER A 312 14.64 -19.39 -23.54
CA SER A 312 15.59 -20.38 -24.10
C SER A 312 15.87 -21.58 -23.17
N ARG A 313 15.15 -21.72 -22.04
CA ARG A 313 15.32 -22.81 -21.06
C ARG A 313 14.09 -23.72 -20.90
N THR A 314 13.13 -23.65 -21.80
CA THR A 314 11.99 -24.60 -21.86
C THR A 314 12.09 -25.53 -23.06
#